data_b3d32fd51603d571634a9085fa1945b3
#
_entry.id   b3d32fd51603d571634a9085fa1945b3
#
_cell.length_a   1.000
_cell.length_b   1.000
_cell.length_c   1.000
_cell.angle_alpha   90.00
_cell.angle_beta   90.00
_cell.angle_gamma   90.00
#
_symmetry.space_group_name_H-M   'P 1'
#
loop_
_entity.id
_entity.type
_entity.pdbx_description
1 polymer ?
#
loop_
_entity_poly.entity_id
_entity_poly.type
_entity_poly.pdbx_seq_one_letter_code
_entity_poly.pdbx_strand_id
1 'polypeptide(L)'
;MKKIKFLFVAIAAMVMSAGFTACSDDDDVQQGNFEKYLSSVESQVKAKKAQSGNKKALLLVAFGSTWENAHQTFKGIVADYEGDQAFKDYDVYFSFTSAICINKSREGEHYERQDFYAPNFWLEAIGRQKYEEVRVQSLHIIPGEEYLRLRDTYIKDFKNNVYGDLDPDYLEEGVKVFIGGPLMAEEEDVEDVADVLNSEFNQYVKGGNAMVFLGHGNPEGYNYGNGNIRYTQLENQLQTINPNYFVATVDMEGNLIDDLWADRMEGKVATGATITLHALMCIAGDHAHNDMSGIENKGDSWREFFQKKDFTCNYDGNDSNKANNCILKGLGDYAKIRNIWKSHTKEAIEMFAEEEE
;
A
#
# COMPACT_ATOMS: atom_id res chain seq x y z
N MET A 1 -27.01 -1.71 30.11
CA MET A 1 -25.95 -2.37 29.36
C MET A 1 -24.81 -1.37 29.18
N LYS A 2 -23.67 -1.65 29.80
CA LYS A 2 -22.52 -0.72 29.80
C LYS A 2 -21.83 -0.84 28.42
N LYS A 3 -21.76 0.26 27.66
CA LYS A 3 -20.97 0.36 26.43
C LYS A 3 -19.49 0.22 26.83
N ILE A 4 -18.88 -0.90 26.50
CA ILE A 4 -17.43 -1.06 26.55
C ILE A 4 -16.89 -0.29 25.36
N LYS A 5 -16.42 0.91 25.60
CA LYS A 5 -15.67 1.69 24.61
C LYS A 5 -14.28 1.06 24.53
N PHE A 6 -13.99 0.44 23.41
CA PHE A 6 -12.66 -0.08 23.13
C PHE A 6 -11.62 1.04 23.15
N LEU A 7 -10.59 0.86 23.97
CA LEU A 7 -9.52 1.82 24.23
C LEU A 7 -8.42 1.77 23.16
N PHE A 8 -8.71 1.23 21.97
CA PHE A 8 -7.72 1.07 20.90
C PHE A 8 -7.51 2.31 20.02
N VAL A 9 -8.44 3.29 20.05
CA VAL A 9 -8.32 4.55 19.31
C VAL A 9 -7.13 5.41 19.78
N ALA A 10 -6.63 5.18 21.01
CA ALA A 10 -5.59 6.04 21.58
C ALA A 10 -4.16 5.72 21.13
N ILE A 11 -3.87 4.50 20.66
CA ILE A 11 -2.49 4.13 20.26
C ILE A 11 -2.26 4.39 18.77
N ALA A 12 -3.22 4.10 17.90
CA ALA A 12 -3.14 4.45 16.48
C ALA A 12 -3.18 5.97 16.27
N ALA A 13 -4.04 6.70 17.01
CA ALA A 13 -4.10 8.16 16.95
C ALA A 13 -2.84 8.86 17.50
N MET A 14 -2.12 8.27 18.46
CA MET A 14 -0.84 8.83 18.91
C MET A 14 0.29 8.63 17.89
N VAL A 15 0.25 7.57 17.09
CA VAL A 15 1.27 7.35 16.05
C VAL A 15 1.00 8.24 14.83
N MET A 16 -0.27 8.55 14.51
CA MET A 16 -0.60 9.43 13.39
C MET A 16 -0.51 10.92 13.72
N SER A 17 -0.80 11.35 14.97
CA SER A 17 -0.56 12.75 15.36
C SER A 17 0.92 13.11 15.46
N ALA A 18 1.81 12.12 15.66
CA ALA A 18 3.25 12.31 15.54
C ALA A 18 3.71 12.49 14.07
N GLY A 19 2.93 12.01 13.08
CA GLY A 19 3.27 12.14 11.66
C GLY A 19 3.13 13.55 11.08
N PHE A 20 2.31 14.43 11.67
CA PHE A 20 2.18 15.82 11.22
C PHE A 20 3.06 16.80 12.01
N THR A 21 3.47 16.48 13.23
CA THR A 21 4.48 17.24 13.97
C THR A 21 5.90 16.73 13.77
N ALA A 22 6.07 15.53 13.23
CA ALA A 22 7.38 14.95 12.93
C ALA A 22 8.08 15.61 11.72
N CYS A 23 7.40 16.46 10.96
CA CYS A 23 8.08 17.28 9.94
C CYS A 23 8.81 18.51 10.54
N SER A 24 8.55 18.89 11.80
CA SER A 24 9.20 20.09 12.39
C SER A 24 10.28 19.79 13.43
N ASP A 25 10.23 18.62 14.09
CA ASP A 25 11.24 18.26 15.13
C ASP A 25 12.24 17.21 14.66
N ASP A 26 11.94 16.47 13.59
CA ASP A 26 12.86 15.54 12.94
C ASP A 26 13.79 16.22 11.90
N ASP A 27 13.48 17.44 11.47
CA ASP A 27 14.26 18.13 10.45
C ASP A 27 15.72 18.38 10.87
N ASP A 28 15.99 18.67 12.15
CA ASP A 28 17.35 18.90 12.65
C ASP A 28 18.16 17.61 12.81
N VAL A 29 17.50 16.48 13.11
CA VAL A 29 18.16 15.14 13.18
C VAL A 29 18.31 14.53 11.79
N GLN A 30 17.39 14.84 10.87
CA GLN A 30 17.44 14.39 9.48
C GLN A 30 18.47 15.16 8.64
N GLN A 31 18.71 16.45 8.87
CA GLN A 31 19.69 17.22 8.10
C GLN A 31 21.11 16.63 8.22
N GLY A 32 21.54 16.18 9.40
CA GLY A 32 22.82 15.51 9.58
C GLY A 32 22.95 14.15 8.89
N ASN A 33 21.81 13.49 8.60
CA ASN A 33 21.76 12.21 7.91
C ASN A 33 21.32 12.32 6.43
N PHE A 34 20.74 13.47 6.03
CA PHE A 34 20.19 13.66 4.69
C PHE A 34 21.24 13.40 3.61
N GLU A 35 22.38 14.08 3.67
CA GLU A 35 23.47 13.91 2.71
C GLU A 35 24.03 12.49 2.69
N LYS A 36 24.09 11.83 3.84
CA LYS A 36 24.53 10.43 3.94
C LYS A 36 23.56 9.50 3.24
N TYR A 37 22.25 9.65 3.46
CA TYR A 37 21.25 8.82 2.82
C TYR A 37 21.15 9.11 1.33
N LEU A 38 21.17 10.39 0.94
CA LEU A 38 21.17 10.81 -0.45
C LEU A 38 22.40 10.24 -1.20
N SER A 39 23.60 10.34 -0.63
CA SER A 39 24.81 9.76 -1.23
C SER A 39 24.72 8.25 -1.44
N SER A 40 24.08 7.53 -0.50
CA SER A 40 23.85 6.09 -0.63
C SER A 40 22.90 5.78 -1.81
N VAL A 41 21.78 6.50 -1.91
CA VAL A 41 20.80 6.35 -3.00
C VAL A 41 21.42 6.76 -4.33
N GLU A 42 22.10 7.90 -4.38
CA GLU A 42 22.77 8.40 -5.57
C GLU A 42 23.80 7.42 -6.13
N SER A 43 24.56 6.76 -5.24
CA SER A 43 25.49 5.72 -5.65
C SER A 43 24.80 4.54 -6.33
N GLN A 44 23.61 4.13 -5.84
CA GLN A 44 22.81 3.07 -6.44
C GLN A 44 22.25 3.51 -7.82
N VAL A 45 21.69 4.71 -7.89
CA VAL A 45 21.12 5.26 -9.13
C VAL A 45 22.21 5.41 -10.21
N LYS A 46 23.35 5.96 -9.84
CA LYS A 46 24.51 6.12 -10.74
C LYS A 46 25.03 4.79 -11.27
N ALA A 47 25.15 3.79 -10.39
CA ALA A 47 25.62 2.45 -10.77
C ALA A 47 24.63 1.77 -11.74
N LYS A 48 23.32 1.82 -11.46
CA LYS A 48 22.29 1.23 -12.31
C LYS A 48 22.24 1.91 -13.68
N LYS A 49 22.22 3.24 -13.72
CA LYS A 49 22.25 4.02 -14.97
C LYS A 49 23.51 3.75 -15.83
N ALA A 50 24.68 3.65 -15.19
CA ALA A 50 25.93 3.34 -15.90
C ALA A 50 25.92 1.93 -16.51
N GLN A 51 25.23 0.99 -15.88
CA GLN A 51 25.11 -0.39 -16.38
C GLN A 51 24.08 -0.49 -17.51
N SER A 52 22.92 0.13 -17.38
CA SER A 52 21.80 0.04 -18.33
C SER A 52 21.98 0.96 -19.54
N GLY A 53 22.50 2.17 -19.31
CA GLY A 53 22.48 3.27 -20.27
C GLY A 53 21.09 3.89 -20.48
N ASN A 54 20.10 3.51 -19.68
CA ASN A 54 18.73 4.00 -19.79
C ASN A 54 18.64 5.50 -19.47
N LYS A 55 17.68 6.15 -20.14
CA LYS A 55 17.37 7.57 -19.93
C LYS A 55 16.07 7.77 -19.15
N LYS A 56 15.38 6.68 -18.81
CA LYS A 56 14.09 6.69 -18.13
C LYS A 56 14.20 5.97 -16.78
N ALA A 57 13.57 6.52 -15.76
CA ALA A 57 13.48 5.95 -14.43
C ALA A 57 12.03 5.63 -14.08
N LEU A 58 11.82 4.50 -13.40
CA LEU A 58 10.54 4.11 -12.82
C LEU A 58 10.73 3.91 -11.32
N LEU A 59 10.09 4.74 -10.52
CA LEU A 59 10.06 4.64 -9.06
C LEU A 59 8.76 4.00 -8.61
N LEU A 60 8.84 2.77 -8.09
CA LEU A 60 7.72 2.08 -7.44
C LEU A 60 7.65 2.52 -5.98
N VAL A 61 6.48 2.95 -5.52
CA VAL A 61 6.32 3.52 -4.18
C VAL A 61 5.23 2.80 -3.41
N ALA A 62 5.59 2.21 -2.27
CA ALA A 62 4.70 1.55 -1.34
C ALA A 62 4.77 2.19 0.06
N PHE A 63 3.77 1.93 0.90
CA PHE A 63 3.81 2.36 2.31
C PHE A 63 5.05 1.80 3.03
N GLY A 64 5.29 0.50 2.87
CA GLY A 64 6.40 -0.20 3.50
C GLY A 64 5.95 -1.27 4.48
N SER A 65 6.89 -2.08 4.95
CA SER A 65 6.70 -3.12 5.95
C SER A 65 8.03 -3.61 6.50
N THR A 66 8.00 -4.23 7.68
CA THR A 66 9.16 -4.91 8.30
C THR A 66 9.08 -6.43 8.16
N TRP A 67 7.97 -6.99 7.73
CA TRP A 67 7.74 -8.43 7.66
C TRP A 67 8.40 -9.08 6.44
N GLU A 68 8.99 -10.27 6.62
CA GLU A 68 9.69 -11.01 5.58
C GLU A 68 8.82 -11.28 4.34
N ASN A 69 7.59 -11.80 4.54
CA ASN A 69 6.67 -12.09 3.44
C ASN A 69 6.33 -10.83 2.63
N ALA A 70 6.16 -9.68 3.28
CA ALA A 70 5.95 -8.41 2.60
C ALA A 70 7.17 -8.00 1.75
N HIS A 71 8.38 -8.19 2.26
CA HIS A 71 9.61 -7.93 1.51
C HIS A 71 9.76 -8.86 0.30
N GLN A 72 9.32 -10.13 0.41
CA GLN A 72 9.27 -11.05 -0.74
C GLN A 72 8.26 -10.59 -1.80
N THR A 73 7.09 -10.10 -1.37
CA THR A 73 6.10 -9.51 -2.28
C THR A 73 6.68 -8.30 -3.03
N PHE A 74 7.35 -7.38 -2.34
CA PHE A 74 8.00 -6.23 -2.98
C PHE A 74 9.06 -6.63 -3.98
N LYS A 75 9.92 -7.59 -3.65
CA LYS A 75 10.91 -8.14 -4.58
C LYS A 75 10.24 -8.75 -5.82
N GLY A 76 9.12 -9.46 -5.62
CA GLY A 76 8.32 -10.02 -6.71
C GLY A 76 7.71 -8.94 -7.62
N ILE A 77 7.21 -7.84 -7.06
CA ILE A 77 6.69 -6.71 -7.83
C ILE A 77 7.81 -6.07 -8.66
N VAL A 78 8.95 -5.74 -8.04
CA VAL A 78 10.09 -5.14 -8.74
C VAL A 78 10.55 -6.04 -9.90
N ALA A 79 10.73 -7.34 -9.65
CA ALA A 79 11.15 -8.30 -10.66
C ALA A 79 10.14 -8.43 -11.82
N ASP A 80 8.83 -8.31 -11.53
CA ASP A 80 7.78 -8.34 -12.55
C ASP A 80 7.79 -7.10 -13.44
N TYR A 81 8.11 -5.92 -12.89
CA TYR A 81 8.31 -4.70 -13.68
C TYR A 81 9.60 -4.75 -14.49
N GLU A 82 10.71 -5.21 -13.92
CA GLU A 82 11.99 -5.36 -14.62
C GLU A 82 11.93 -6.39 -15.76
N GLY A 83 11.09 -7.42 -15.62
CA GLY A 83 10.87 -8.46 -16.62
C GLY A 83 9.88 -8.06 -17.72
N ASP A 84 9.10 -7.00 -17.56
CA ASP A 84 8.07 -6.59 -18.51
C ASP A 84 8.67 -5.77 -19.67
N GLN A 85 8.41 -6.20 -20.91
CA GLN A 85 8.91 -5.53 -22.12
C GLN A 85 8.46 -4.07 -22.24
N ALA A 86 7.35 -3.69 -21.62
CA ALA A 86 6.87 -2.30 -21.63
C ALA A 86 7.80 -1.36 -20.84
N PHE A 87 8.55 -1.88 -19.89
CA PHE A 87 9.43 -1.10 -19.01
C PHE A 87 10.91 -1.40 -19.21
N LYS A 88 11.30 -2.11 -20.28
CA LYS A 88 12.69 -2.49 -20.56
C LYS A 88 13.67 -1.31 -20.70
N ASP A 89 13.16 -0.13 -21.06
CA ASP A 89 13.96 1.09 -21.23
C ASP A 89 13.99 1.96 -19.96
N TYR A 90 13.45 1.42 -18.83
CA TYR A 90 13.43 2.08 -17.52
C TYR A 90 14.39 1.41 -16.55
N ASP A 91 15.06 2.21 -15.75
CA ASP A 91 15.71 1.75 -14.53
C ASP A 91 14.67 1.76 -13.41
N VAL A 92 14.35 0.58 -12.89
CA VAL A 92 13.31 0.42 -11.85
C VAL A 92 13.93 0.60 -10.47
N TYR A 93 13.34 1.47 -9.66
CA TYR A 93 13.69 1.75 -8.27
C TYR A 93 12.52 1.49 -7.36
N PHE A 94 12.76 1.36 -6.04
CA PHE A 94 11.73 1.05 -5.09
C PHE A 94 11.88 1.88 -3.80
N SER A 95 10.74 2.40 -3.28
CA SER A 95 10.69 3.34 -2.15
C SER A 95 9.60 2.99 -1.16
N PHE A 96 9.83 3.33 0.12
CA PHE A 96 8.80 3.35 1.16
C PHE A 96 8.42 4.79 1.52
N THR A 97 7.11 5.02 1.81
CA THR A 97 6.64 6.32 2.31
C THR A 97 6.65 6.40 3.84
N SER A 98 6.52 5.26 4.55
CA SER A 98 6.48 5.22 6.01
C SER A 98 7.87 5.32 6.63
N ALA A 99 8.14 6.42 7.34
CA ALA A 99 9.36 6.60 8.12
C ALA A 99 9.54 5.52 9.19
N ILE A 100 8.44 5.07 9.80
CA ILE A 100 8.45 3.98 10.79
C ILE A 100 8.96 2.68 10.14
N CYS A 101 8.39 2.29 9.00
CA CYS A 101 8.82 1.07 8.29
C CYS A 101 10.28 1.17 7.83
N ILE A 102 10.72 2.34 7.36
CA ILE A 102 12.12 2.60 6.97
C ILE A 102 13.06 2.39 8.15
N ASN A 103 12.77 3.03 9.30
CA ASN A 103 13.63 2.97 10.49
C ASN A 103 13.68 1.55 11.06
N LYS A 104 12.54 0.91 11.25
CA LYS A 104 12.45 -0.45 11.78
C LYS A 104 13.08 -1.50 10.84
N SER A 105 12.99 -1.34 9.53
CA SER A 105 13.71 -2.20 8.57
C SER A 105 15.23 -2.04 8.69
N ARG A 106 15.72 -0.83 8.95
CA ARG A 106 17.15 -0.58 9.23
C ARG A 106 17.63 -1.21 10.55
N GLU A 107 16.73 -1.38 11.51
CA GLU A 107 16.99 -2.07 12.79
C GLU A 107 16.91 -3.59 12.65
N GLY A 108 16.27 -4.11 11.61
CA GLY A 108 16.07 -5.54 11.37
C GLY A 108 14.89 -6.12 12.14
N GLU A 109 13.83 -5.33 12.39
CA GLU A 109 12.58 -5.81 13.02
C GLU A 109 11.88 -6.79 12.07
N HIS A 110 11.49 -7.95 12.55
CA HIS A 110 10.78 -9.04 11.85
C HIS A 110 11.48 -9.66 10.64
N TYR A 111 12.58 -9.07 10.15
CA TYR A 111 13.35 -9.59 9.02
C TYR A 111 14.79 -9.08 9.04
N GLU A 112 15.60 -9.49 8.06
CA GLU A 112 16.97 -9.04 7.90
C GLU A 112 17.05 -7.50 7.74
N ARG A 113 18.08 -6.92 8.33
CA ARG A 113 18.35 -5.50 8.22
C ARG A 113 18.47 -5.07 6.76
N GLN A 114 17.66 -4.07 6.37
CA GLN A 114 17.64 -3.51 5.02
C GLN A 114 17.51 -1.99 5.06
N ASP A 115 18.22 -1.31 4.15
CA ASP A 115 18.14 0.13 4.00
C ASP A 115 17.13 0.50 2.93
N PHE A 116 15.97 1.00 3.36
CA PHE A 116 15.00 1.65 2.50
C PHE A 116 15.08 3.16 2.65
N TYR A 117 14.61 3.87 1.63
CA TYR A 117 14.64 5.33 1.56
C TYR A 117 13.31 5.87 1.08
N ALA A 118 12.93 7.07 1.55
CA ALA A 118 11.72 7.76 1.15
C ALA A 118 11.82 8.31 -0.29
N PRO A 119 10.69 8.63 -0.94
CA PRO A 119 10.65 9.05 -2.35
C PRO A 119 11.52 10.27 -2.67
N ASN A 120 11.65 11.22 -1.75
CA ASN A 120 12.49 12.40 -1.94
C ASN A 120 13.96 12.07 -2.22
N PHE A 121 14.54 11.09 -1.53
CA PHE A 121 15.92 10.68 -1.78
C PHE A 121 16.10 10.07 -3.17
N TRP A 122 15.13 9.26 -3.61
CA TRP A 122 15.17 8.64 -4.92
C TRP A 122 14.98 9.67 -6.03
N LEU A 123 13.98 10.55 -5.91
CA LEU A 123 13.71 11.60 -6.89
C LEU A 123 14.90 12.55 -7.04
N GLU A 124 15.49 12.98 -5.91
CA GLU A 124 16.67 13.82 -5.93
C GLU A 124 17.87 13.13 -6.61
N ALA A 125 18.15 11.87 -6.26
CA ALA A 125 19.23 11.09 -6.88
C ALA A 125 18.99 10.85 -8.39
N ILE A 126 17.75 10.56 -8.79
CA ILE A 126 17.33 10.41 -10.19
C ILE A 126 17.54 11.72 -10.96
N GLY A 127 17.17 12.85 -10.37
CA GLY A 127 17.37 14.19 -10.94
C GLY A 127 18.84 14.53 -11.13
N ARG A 128 19.68 14.29 -10.12
CA ARG A 128 21.14 14.50 -10.21
C ARG A 128 21.79 13.68 -11.33
N GLN A 129 21.24 12.51 -11.64
CA GLN A 129 21.68 11.69 -12.76
C GLN A 129 21.02 12.06 -14.09
N LYS A 130 20.17 13.10 -14.14
CA LYS A 130 19.53 13.66 -15.33
C LYS A 130 18.83 12.60 -16.20
N TYR A 131 17.87 11.88 -15.60
CA TYR A 131 16.93 11.06 -16.37
C TYR A 131 15.95 11.96 -17.13
N GLU A 132 15.71 11.68 -18.40
CA GLU A 132 14.84 12.48 -19.27
C GLU A 132 13.34 12.25 -18.99
N GLU A 133 12.99 11.07 -18.45
CA GLU A 133 11.63 10.70 -18.05
C GLU A 133 11.66 10.01 -16.69
N VAL A 134 10.78 10.43 -15.79
CA VAL A 134 10.59 9.83 -14.46
C VAL A 134 9.14 9.43 -14.32
N ARG A 135 8.86 8.14 -14.23
CA ARG A 135 7.55 7.62 -13.84
C ARG A 135 7.55 7.24 -12.38
N VAL A 136 6.53 7.66 -11.66
CA VAL A 136 6.32 7.29 -10.25
C VAL A 136 5.04 6.48 -10.18
N GLN A 137 5.14 5.20 -9.82
CA GLN A 137 3.97 4.33 -9.67
C GLN A 137 3.63 4.14 -8.21
N SER A 138 2.42 4.56 -7.83
CA SER A 138 1.85 4.28 -6.52
C SER A 138 1.40 2.81 -6.44
N LEU A 139 1.86 2.10 -5.41
CA LEU A 139 1.39 0.75 -5.08
C LEU A 139 0.36 0.77 -3.94
N HIS A 140 -0.23 1.91 -3.65
CA HIS A 140 -1.34 2.04 -2.69
C HIS A 140 -2.64 1.49 -3.31
N ILE A 141 -3.65 1.29 -2.47
CA ILE A 141 -4.91 0.66 -2.88
C ILE A 141 -5.92 1.70 -3.36
N ILE A 142 -6.01 2.82 -2.65
CA ILE A 142 -6.99 3.88 -2.89
C ILE A 142 -6.29 5.24 -3.09
N PRO A 143 -6.94 6.23 -3.70
CA PRO A 143 -6.43 7.60 -3.79
C PRO A 143 -6.57 8.33 -2.44
N GLY A 144 -5.96 7.76 -1.38
CA GLY A 144 -5.96 8.27 -0.02
C GLY A 144 -4.74 9.14 0.28
N GLU A 145 -4.53 9.41 1.58
CA GLU A 145 -3.49 10.32 2.08
C GLU A 145 -2.10 10.03 1.50
N GLU A 146 -1.68 8.76 1.52
CA GLU A 146 -0.35 8.36 1.06
C GLU A 146 -0.11 8.64 -0.44
N TYR A 147 -1.13 8.38 -1.28
CA TYR A 147 -1.06 8.70 -2.70
C TYR A 147 -1.02 10.22 -2.93
N LEU A 148 -1.87 10.97 -2.23
CA LEU A 148 -1.92 12.42 -2.35
C LEU A 148 -0.61 13.06 -1.87
N ARG A 149 -0.02 12.56 -0.78
CA ARG A 149 1.30 13.00 -0.31
C ARG A 149 2.40 12.70 -1.33
N LEU A 150 2.35 11.53 -1.97
CA LEU A 150 3.29 11.20 -3.04
C LEU A 150 3.20 12.20 -4.19
N ARG A 151 1.98 12.52 -4.65
CA ARG A 151 1.71 13.42 -5.76
C ARG A 151 1.97 14.89 -5.40
N ASP A 152 1.41 15.33 -4.27
CA ASP A 152 1.29 16.76 -3.93
C ASP A 152 2.43 17.26 -3.04
N THR A 153 3.26 16.37 -2.50
CA THR A 153 4.46 16.73 -1.75
C THR A 153 5.70 16.23 -2.47
N TYR A 154 5.99 14.93 -2.47
CA TYR A 154 7.28 14.43 -2.97
C TYR A 154 7.56 14.78 -4.43
N ILE A 155 6.59 14.63 -5.34
CA ILE A 155 6.79 14.96 -6.76
C ILE A 155 6.85 16.47 -6.98
N LYS A 156 6.01 17.25 -6.27
CA LYS A 156 6.07 18.71 -6.36
C LYS A 156 7.36 19.29 -5.79
N ASP A 157 7.83 18.76 -4.67
CA ASP A 157 9.09 19.18 -4.05
C ASP A 157 10.29 18.93 -4.98
N PHE A 158 10.30 17.78 -5.66
CA PHE A 158 11.28 17.47 -6.69
C PHE A 158 11.24 18.52 -7.83
N LYS A 159 10.06 18.78 -8.39
CA LYS A 159 9.92 19.73 -9.50
C LYS A 159 10.26 21.17 -9.09
N ASN A 160 9.94 21.53 -7.84
CA ASN A 160 10.23 22.85 -7.28
C ASN A 160 11.68 23.00 -6.79
N ASN A 161 12.50 21.97 -6.93
CA ASN A 161 13.90 21.96 -6.47
C ASN A 161 14.05 22.38 -5.01
N VAL A 162 13.22 21.83 -4.13
CA VAL A 162 13.17 22.24 -2.71
C VAL A 162 14.50 22.06 -2.00
N TYR A 163 15.30 21.07 -2.41
CA TYR A 163 16.66 20.84 -1.87
C TYR A 163 17.73 21.70 -2.53
N GLY A 164 17.43 22.37 -3.64
CA GLY A 164 18.28 23.38 -4.28
C GLY A 164 19.48 22.86 -5.10
N ASP A 165 19.60 21.56 -5.26
CA ASP A 165 20.80 20.92 -5.85
C ASP A 165 20.64 20.48 -7.32
N LEU A 166 19.43 20.58 -7.86
CA LEU A 166 19.15 20.19 -9.24
C LEU A 166 19.34 21.37 -10.20
N ASP A 167 19.76 21.05 -11.41
CA ASP A 167 19.90 22.00 -12.50
C ASP A 167 18.52 22.58 -12.89
N PRO A 168 18.30 23.90 -12.81
CA PRO A 168 17.02 24.50 -13.19
C PRO A 168 16.59 24.20 -14.63
N ASP A 169 17.51 24.27 -15.60
CA ASP A 169 17.22 23.99 -17.00
C ASP A 169 16.75 22.53 -17.20
N TYR A 170 17.33 21.60 -16.42
CA TYR A 170 16.88 20.21 -16.40
C TYR A 170 15.46 20.07 -15.85
N LEU A 171 15.09 20.81 -14.80
CA LEU A 171 13.77 20.75 -14.22
C LEU A 171 12.70 21.42 -15.11
N GLU A 172 13.06 22.48 -15.83
CA GLU A 172 12.12 23.19 -16.72
C GLU A 172 11.85 22.42 -18.02
N GLU A 173 12.89 22.00 -18.71
CA GLU A 173 12.79 21.45 -20.07
C GLU A 173 13.34 20.01 -20.22
N GLY A 174 14.20 19.58 -19.29
CA GLY A 174 14.98 18.35 -19.41
C GLY A 174 14.29 17.10 -18.87
N VAL A 175 13.25 17.22 -18.04
CA VAL A 175 12.60 16.07 -17.41
C VAL A 175 11.09 16.12 -17.52
N LYS A 176 10.52 15.01 -18.00
CA LYS A 176 9.08 14.73 -17.89
C LYS A 176 8.80 13.84 -16.70
N VAL A 177 7.82 14.21 -15.88
CA VAL A 177 7.44 13.47 -14.69
C VAL A 177 6.00 12.99 -14.80
N PHE A 178 5.79 11.70 -14.60
CA PHE A 178 4.49 11.05 -14.67
C PHE A 178 4.14 10.38 -13.34
N ILE A 179 2.84 10.35 -13.00
CA ILE A 179 2.33 9.58 -11.86
C ILE A 179 1.29 8.57 -12.29
N GLY A 180 1.50 7.30 -11.93
CA GLY A 180 0.51 6.23 -12.04
C GLY A 180 -0.37 6.17 -10.79
N GLY A 181 -1.66 5.98 -11.00
CA GLY A 181 -2.67 5.89 -9.94
C GLY A 181 -2.48 4.71 -8.99
N PRO A 182 -3.11 4.74 -7.80
CA PRO A 182 -3.22 3.58 -6.93
C PRO A 182 -4.10 2.50 -7.56
N LEU A 183 -4.25 1.34 -6.92
CA LEU A 183 -4.97 0.19 -7.50
C LEU A 183 -6.41 0.49 -7.93
N MET A 184 -7.13 1.24 -7.12
CA MET A 184 -8.50 1.73 -7.38
C MET A 184 -8.47 3.26 -7.47
N ALA A 185 -7.77 3.80 -8.47
CA ALA A 185 -7.64 5.23 -8.69
C ALA A 185 -9.02 5.84 -9.02
N GLU A 186 -9.70 5.24 -9.97
CA GLU A 186 -11.01 5.67 -10.43
C GLU A 186 -12.08 4.62 -10.12
N GLU A 187 -13.36 4.94 -10.40
CA GLU A 187 -14.48 4.03 -10.14
C GLU A 187 -14.44 2.81 -11.06
N GLU A 188 -13.98 3.00 -12.27
CA GLU A 188 -13.83 1.96 -13.29
C GLU A 188 -12.85 0.86 -12.88
N ASP A 189 -11.80 1.21 -12.15
CA ASP A 189 -10.80 0.24 -11.64
C ASP A 189 -11.42 -0.76 -10.66
N VAL A 190 -12.50 -0.36 -9.98
CA VAL A 190 -13.16 -1.19 -8.96
C VAL A 190 -13.75 -2.45 -9.59
N GLU A 191 -14.27 -2.39 -10.81
CA GLU A 191 -14.80 -3.55 -11.53
C GLU A 191 -13.68 -4.54 -11.85
N ASP A 192 -12.58 -4.07 -12.41
CA ASP A 192 -11.42 -4.89 -12.74
C ASP A 192 -10.84 -5.56 -11.49
N VAL A 193 -10.72 -4.82 -10.38
CA VAL A 193 -10.25 -5.36 -9.10
C VAL A 193 -11.22 -6.41 -8.56
N ALA A 194 -12.53 -6.15 -8.59
CA ALA A 194 -13.54 -7.11 -8.13
C ALA A 194 -13.50 -8.40 -8.95
N ASP A 195 -13.35 -8.33 -10.26
CA ASP A 195 -13.23 -9.49 -11.14
C ASP A 195 -11.98 -10.33 -10.82
N VAL A 196 -10.85 -9.66 -10.59
CA VAL A 196 -9.62 -10.36 -10.17
C VAL A 196 -9.81 -11.02 -8.82
N LEU A 197 -10.34 -10.31 -7.82
CA LEU A 197 -10.58 -10.87 -6.49
C LEU A 197 -11.55 -12.06 -6.56
N ASN A 198 -12.64 -11.96 -7.32
CA ASN A 198 -13.55 -13.07 -7.51
C ASN A 198 -12.84 -14.26 -8.19
N SER A 199 -12.00 -14.02 -9.20
CA SER A 199 -11.28 -15.10 -9.87
C SER A 199 -10.32 -15.86 -8.93
N GLU A 200 -9.74 -15.19 -7.96
CA GLU A 200 -8.79 -15.78 -6.99
C GLU A 200 -9.50 -16.42 -5.78
N PHE A 201 -10.65 -15.85 -5.35
CA PHE A 201 -11.25 -16.16 -4.05
C PHE A 201 -12.66 -16.79 -4.10
N ASN A 202 -13.26 -17.03 -5.27
CA ASN A 202 -14.65 -17.53 -5.36
C ASN A 202 -14.89 -18.88 -4.64
N GLN A 203 -13.87 -19.69 -4.42
CA GLN A 203 -13.99 -20.93 -3.67
C GLN A 203 -14.34 -20.70 -2.19
N TYR A 204 -13.95 -19.57 -1.61
CA TYR A 204 -14.15 -19.25 -0.21
C TYR A 204 -15.57 -18.73 0.12
N VAL A 205 -16.37 -18.40 -0.88
CA VAL A 205 -17.75 -17.95 -0.71
C VAL A 205 -18.79 -19.02 -1.12
N LYS A 206 -18.34 -20.25 -1.39
CA LYS A 206 -19.21 -21.39 -1.72
C LYS A 206 -19.83 -22.01 -0.48
N GLY A 207 -21.05 -22.56 -0.62
CA GLY A 207 -21.71 -23.33 0.44
C GLY A 207 -22.16 -22.47 1.64
N GLY A 208 -22.35 -21.17 1.46
CA GLY A 208 -22.76 -20.27 2.52
C GLY A 208 -21.61 -19.71 3.37
N ASN A 209 -20.34 -20.04 3.00
CA ASN A 209 -19.15 -19.44 3.60
C ASN A 209 -18.98 -17.99 3.13
N ALA A 210 -18.18 -17.20 3.85
CA ALA A 210 -17.94 -15.82 3.51
C ALA A 210 -16.44 -15.47 3.43
N MET A 211 -16.14 -14.48 2.61
CA MET A 211 -14.83 -13.87 2.46
C MET A 211 -14.88 -12.44 2.95
N VAL A 212 -13.97 -12.06 3.84
CA VAL A 212 -13.86 -10.71 4.37
C VAL A 212 -12.49 -10.15 4.03
N PHE A 213 -12.48 -9.04 3.32
CA PHE A 213 -11.28 -8.29 2.98
C PHE A 213 -11.02 -7.21 4.02
N LEU A 214 -9.79 -7.15 4.54
CA LEU A 214 -9.33 -6.15 5.49
C LEU A 214 -8.57 -5.05 4.76
N GLY A 215 -9.21 -3.89 4.56
CA GLY A 215 -8.57 -2.67 4.09
C GLY A 215 -7.99 -1.83 5.23
N HIS A 216 -7.12 -0.87 4.91
CA HIS A 216 -6.66 0.08 5.93
C HIS A 216 -7.75 1.11 6.23
N GLY A 217 -8.19 1.84 5.23
CA GLY A 217 -9.06 3.00 5.37
C GLY A 217 -8.29 4.22 5.86
N ASN A 218 -8.95 5.39 5.82
CA ASN A 218 -8.47 6.61 6.46
C ASN A 218 -9.51 7.06 7.48
N PRO A 219 -9.10 7.56 8.66
CA PRO A 219 -10.01 8.24 9.58
C PRO A 219 -10.73 9.40 8.89
N GLU A 220 -11.93 9.77 9.33
CA GLU A 220 -12.77 10.79 8.68
C GLU A 220 -12.00 12.10 8.43
N GLY A 221 -11.23 12.57 9.41
CA GLY A 221 -10.43 13.80 9.29
C GLY A 221 -9.27 13.73 8.29
N TYR A 222 -8.94 12.55 7.78
CA TYR A 222 -7.83 12.28 6.86
C TYR A 222 -8.27 11.63 5.55
N ASN A 223 -9.58 11.56 5.29
CA ASN A 223 -10.13 11.02 4.05
C ASN A 223 -10.04 12.06 2.91
N TYR A 224 -8.84 12.56 2.67
CA TYR A 224 -8.57 13.50 1.60
C TYR A 224 -8.86 12.85 0.23
N GLY A 225 -9.47 13.62 -0.69
CA GLY A 225 -9.83 13.11 -2.01
C GLY A 225 -10.93 12.04 -2.01
N ASN A 226 -11.61 11.82 -0.86
CA ASN A 226 -12.69 10.85 -0.70
C ASN A 226 -12.27 9.40 -1.07
N GLY A 227 -11.02 9.03 -0.86
CA GLY A 227 -10.49 7.72 -1.23
C GLY A 227 -11.20 6.53 -0.58
N ASN A 228 -11.75 6.70 0.63
CA ASN A 228 -12.47 5.65 1.38
C ASN A 228 -13.69 5.09 0.63
N ILE A 229 -14.30 5.86 -0.27
CA ILE A 229 -15.47 5.41 -1.04
C ILE A 229 -15.17 4.14 -1.85
N ARG A 230 -13.90 3.94 -2.26
CA ARG A 230 -13.49 2.79 -3.05
C ARG A 230 -13.71 1.45 -2.34
N TYR A 231 -13.58 1.42 -1.01
CA TYR A 231 -13.89 0.21 -0.23
C TYR A 231 -15.38 -0.16 -0.30
N THR A 232 -16.26 0.83 -0.19
CA THR A 232 -17.72 0.61 -0.31
C THR A 232 -18.11 0.21 -1.74
N GLN A 233 -17.53 0.87 -2.75
CA GLN A 233 -17.76 0.53 -4.15
C GLN A 233 -17.29 -0.90 -4.46
N LEU A 234 -16.12 -1.30 -3.95
CA LEU A 234 -15.60 -2.66 -4.13
C LEU A 234 -16.51 -3.71 -3.47
N GLU A 235 -16.98 -3.48 -2.24
CA GLU A 235 -17.92 -4.41 -1.61
C GLU A 235 -19.20 -4.54 -2.45
N ASN A 236 -19.77 -3.41 -2.85
CA ASN A 236 -20.98 -3.40 -3.68
C ASN A 236 -20.77 -4.18 -4.98
N GLN A 237 -19.67 -3.97 -5.68
CA GLN A 237 -19.35 -4.66 -6.92
C GLN A 237 -19.15 -6.18 -6.69
N LEU A 238 -18.40 -6.57 -5.68
CA LEU A 238 -18.21 -7.97 -5.31
C LEU A 238 -19.54 -8.65 -4.93
N GLN A 239 -20.45 -7.93 -4.25
CA GLN A 239 -21.74 -8.46 -3.84
C GLN A 239 -22.71 -8.62 -5.01
N THR A 240 -22.51 -7.96 -6.15
CA THR A 240 -23.26 -8.27 -7.39
C THR A 240 -22.91 -9.68 -7.91
N ILE A 241 -21.70 -10.16 -7.62
CA ILE A 241 -21.20 -11.48 -8.03
C ILE A 241 -21.61 -12.55 -7.00
N ASN A 242 -21.35 -12.28 -5.71
CA ASN A 242 -21.74 -13.16 -4.60
C ASN A 242 -21.96 -12.33 -3.32
N PRO A 243 -23.15 -12.44 -2.67
CA PRO A 243 -23.49 -11.64 -1.49
C PRO A 243 -22.63 -11.94 -0.24
N ASN A 244 -21.80 -12.98 -0.28
CA ASN A 244 -20.94 -13.38 0.85
C ASN A 244 -19.52 -12.79 0.77
N TYR A 245 -19.28 -11.81 -0.10
CA TYR A 245 -18.10 -10.98 -0.08
C TYR A 245 -18.34 -9.75 0.79
N PHE A 246 -17.38 -9.42 1.64
CA PHE A 246 -17.43 -8.25 2.53
C PHE A 246 -16.09 -7.52 2.54
N VAL A 247 -16.16 -6.19 2.73
CA VAL A 247 -14.99 -5.34 2.89
C VAL A 247 -15.14 -4.50 4.15
N ALA A 248 -14.20 -4.61 5.07
CA ALA A 248 -14.12 -3.73 6.22
C ALA A 248 -12.70 -3.18 6.36
N THR A 249 -12.51 -2.22 7.24
CA THR A 249 -11.25 -1.49 7.37
C THR A 249 -10.83 -1.36 8.83
N VAL A 250 -9.57 -0.99 9.06
CA VAL A 250 -9.04 -0.74 10.41
C VAL A 250 -9.42 0.65 10.90
N ASP A 251 -9.43 1.66 10.02
CA ASP A 251 -9.51 3.08 10.41
C ASP A 251 -10.68 3.88 9.82
N MET A 252 -11.41 3.35 8.84
CA MET A 252 -12.56 4.04 8.26
C MET A 252 -13.78 3.96 9.17
N GLU A 253 -14.21 5.09 9.72
CA GLU A 253 -15.40 5.18 10.54
C GLU A 253 -16.65 4.69 9.78
N GLY A 254 -17.50 3.90 10.45
CA GLY A 254 -18.68 3.27 9.84
C GLY A 254 -18.36 2.04 8.96
N ASN A 255 -17.10 1.64 8.88
CA ASN A 255 -16.67 0.43 8.15
C ASN A 255 -15.67 -0.42 8.94
N LEU A 256 -15.67 -0.32 10.25
CA LEU A 256 -14.88 -1.17 11.14
C LEU A 256 -15.49 -2.58 11.21
N ILE A 257 -14.78 -3.51 11.83
CA ILE A 257 -15.24 -4.90 11.96
C ILE A 257 -16.56 -5.02 12.73
N ASP A 258 -16.78 -4.18 13.75
CA ASP A 258 -18.04 -4.16 14.52
C ASP A 258 -19.20 -3.62 13.67
N ASP A 259 -18.96 -2.58 12.84
CA ASP A 259 -19.93 -2.03 11.91
C ASP A 259 -20.29 -3.06 10.82
N LEU A 260 -19.26 -3.72 10.26
CA LEU A 260 -19.47 -4.81 9.31
C LEU A 260 -20.39 -5.87 9.88
N TRP A 261 -20.12 -6.32 11.10
CA TRP A 261 -20.93 -7.34 11.74
C TRP A 261 -22.38 -6.86 11.93
N ALA A 262 -22.57 -5.72 12.61
CA ALA A 262 -23.89 -5.25 13.00
C ALA A 262 -24.81 -4.91 11.82
N ASP A 263 -24.25 -4.31 10.77
CA ASP A 263 -25.05 -3.75 9.69
C ASP A 263 -25.15 -4.66 8.46
N ARG A 264 -24.13 -5.54 8.26
CA ARG A 264 -23.99 -6.24 6.97
C ARG A 264 -23.91 -7.76 7.07
N MET A 265 -23.42 -8.34 8.17
CA MET A 265 -23.20 -9.80 8.29
C MET A 265 -24.20 -10.49 9.22
N GLU A 266 -24.63 -9.84 10.33
CA GLU A 266 -25.50 -10.45 11.32
C GLU A 266 -26.83 -10.91 10.69
N GLY A 267 -27.16 -12.20 10.86
CA GLY A 267 -28.35 -12.81 10.27
C GLY A 267 -28.28 -13.10 8.75
N LYS A 268 -27.22 -12.67 8.04
CA LYS A 268 -27.03 -12.98 6.60
C LYS A 268 -26.12 -14.18 6.39
N VAL A 269 -25.05 -14.28 7.15
CA VAL A 269 -24.13 -15.42 7.11
C VAL A 269 -24.53 -16.41 8.19
N ALA A 270 -24.74 -17.68 7.83
CA ALA A 270 -25.21 -18.71 8.78
C ALA A 270 -24.15 -18.99 9.86
N THR A 271 -24.58 -19.09 11.11
CA THR A 271 -23.71 -19.50 12.23
C THR A 271 -23.03 -20.84 11.91
N GLY A 272 -21.76 -20.98 12.23
CA GLY A 272 -20.93 -22.15 11.91
C GLY A 272 -20.33 -22.14 10.50
N ALA A 273 -20.68 -21.17 9.65
CA ALA A 273 -20.02 -21.01 8.36
C ALA A 273 -18.51 -20.69 8.53
N THR A 274 -17.75 -20.95 7.50
CA THR A 274 -16.33 -20.56 7.46
C THR A 274 -16.19 -19.13 6.97
N ILE A 275 -15.49 -18.31 7.74
CA ILE A 275 -15.06 -16.96 7.34
C ILE A 275 -13.59 -17.03 6.95
N THR A 276 -13.29 -16.61 5.73
CA THR A 276 -11.90 -16.46 5.26
C THR A 276 -11.53 -14.98 5.22
N LEU A 277 -10.35 -14.65 5.72
CA LEU A 277 -9.83 -13.29 5.83
C LEU A 277 -8.65 -13.10 4.88
N HIS A 278 -8.58 -11.93 4.25
CA HIS A 278 -7.47 -11.54 3.39
C HIS A 278 -7.20 -10.03 3.49
N ALA A 279 -5.93 -9.65 3.51
CA ALA A 279 -5.57 -8.23 3.50
C ALA A 279 -5.85 -7.58 2.14
N LEU A 280 -6.69 -6.53 2.12
CA LEU A 280 -6.91 -5.65 0.97
C LEU A 280 -5.88 -4.52 1.00
N MET A 281 -4.62 -4.91 0.98
CA MET A 281 -3.43 -4.07 1.05
C MET A 281 -2.39 -4.59 0.06
N CYS A 282 -1.46 -3.75 -0.36
CA CYS A 282 -0.39 -4.17 -1.28
C CYS A 282 0.37 -5.41 -0.75
N ILE A 283 0.59 -5.45 0.55
CA ILE A 283 1.33 -6.53 1.23
C ILE A 283 0.59 -7.00 2.48
N ALA A 284 0.93 -8.19 2.96
CA ALA A 284 0.53 -8.67 4.28
C ALA A 284 1.57 -8.22 5.31
N GLY A 285 1.38 -7.00 5.83
CA GLY A 285 2.21 -6.38 6.86
C GLY A 285 1.63 -6.60 8.26
N ASP A 286 1.85 -5.63 9.15
CA ASP A 286 1.47 -5.69 10.56
C ASP A 286 -0.04 -5.94 10.76
N HIS A 287 -0.89 -5.19 10.05
CA HIS A 287 -2.35 -5.38 10.13
C HIS A 287 -2.80 -6.79 9.74
N ALA A 288 -2.15 -7.43 8.75
CA ALA A 288 -2.49 -8.80 8.39
C ALA A 288 -2.03 -9.81 9.44
N HIS A 289 -0.87 -9.58 10.06
CA HIS A 289 -0.33 -10.47 11.09
C HIS A 289 -1.04 -10.30 12.44
N ASN A 290 -1.32 -9.07 12.82
CA ASN A 290 -1.86 -8.75 14.14
C ASN A 290 -3.37 -8.51 14.12
N ASP A 291 -3.88 -7.49 13.45
CA ASP A 291 -5.31 -7.15 13.48
C ASP A 291 -6.18 -8.22 12.81
N MET A 292 -5.72 -8.77 11.68
CA MET A 292 -6.45 -9.83 10.98
C MET A 292 -6.30 -11.19 11.69
N SER A 293 -5.05 -11.63 11.92
CA SER A 293 -4.75 -13.01 12.29
C SER A 293 -4.42 -13.24 13.75
N GLY A 294 -4.02 -12.18 14.50
CA GLY A 294 -3.69 -12.30 15.93
C GLY A 294 -2.44 -13.13 16.22
N ILE A 295 -1.38 -12.98 15.40
CA ILE A 295 -0.15 -13.78 15.56
C ILE A 295 0.60 -13.35 16.80
N GLU A 296 0.88 -12.05 16.95
CA GLU A 296 1.58 -11.50 18.11
C GLU A 296 0.61 -10.93 19.15
N ASN A 297 -0.47 -10.27 18.71
CA ASN A 297 -1.51 -9.67 19.54
C ASN A 297 -2.71 -10.61 19.68
N LYS A 298 -2.67 -11.53 20.64
CA LYS A 298 -3.76 -12.44 20.90
C LYS A 298 -4.89 -11.76 21.69
N GLY A 299 -6.14 -12.00 21.28
CA GLY A 299 -7.34 -11.62 22.03
C GLY A 299 -8.31 -10.71 21.27
N ASP A 300 -7.84 -9.89 20.33
CA ASP A 300 -8.63 -8.82 19.70
C ASP A 300 -8.55 -8.81 18.16
N SER A 301 -8.01 -9.87 17.54
CA SER A 301 -7.96 -9.97 16.08
C SER A 301 -9.33 -10.24 15.45
N TRP A 302 -9.47 -9.91 14.15
CA TRP A 302 -10.67 -10.22 13.37
C TRP A 302 -10.97 -11.72 13.35
N ARG A 303 -9.94 -12.56 13.29
CA ARG A 303 -10.09 -14.01 13.43
C ARG A 303 -10.80 -14.38 14.73
N GLU A 304 -10.33 -13.87 15.86
CA GLU A 304 -10.90 -14.15 17.18
C GLU A 304 -12.28 -13.51 17.36
N PHE A 305 -12.51 -12.36 16.72
CA PHE A 305 -13.83 -11.72 16.67
C PHE A 305 -14.87 -12.66 16.05
N PHE A 306 -14.57 -13.26 14.90
CA PHE A 306 -15.49 -14.22 14.26
C PHE A 306 -15.61 -15.53 15.04
N GLN A 307 -14.54 -16.02 15.65
CA GLN A 307 -14.59 -17.21 16.53
C GLN A 307 -15.51 -16.99 17.75
N LYS A 308 -15.48 -15.80 18.36
CA LYS A 308 -16.38 -15.41 19.46
C LYS A 308 -17.88 -15.36 19.05
N LYS A 309 -18.16 -15.35 17.74
CA LYS A 309 -19.50 -15.36 17.15
C LYS A 309 -19.88 -16.72 16.54
N ASP A 310 -19.18 -17.78 16.96
CA ASP A 310 -19.39 -19.17 16.55
C ASP A 310 -19.16 -19.45 15.05
N PHE A 311 -18.27 -18.67 14.39
CA PHE A 311 -17.80 -18.96 13.04
C PHE A 311 -16.49 -19.76 13.04
N THR A 312 -16.28 -20.54 11.97
CA THR A 312 -15.00 -21.17 11.74
C THR A 312 -14.06 -20.15 11.07
N CYS A 313 -13.04 -19.70 11.82
CA CYS A 313 -12.00 -18.83 11.32
C CYS A 313 -10.69 -19.20 12.01
N ASN A 314 -9.89 -20.07 11.41
CA ASN A 314 -8.70 -20.65 12.03
C ASN A 314 -7.42 -20.12 11.41
N TYR A 315 -6.38 -20.03 12.24
CA TYR A 315 -5.01 -19.80 11.79
C TYR A 315 -4.07 -20.64 12.65
N ASP A 316 -3.43 -21.61 12.05
CA ASP A 316 -2.50 -22.55 12.71
C ASP A 316 -1.06 -22.41 12.20
N GLY A 317 -0.69 -21.20 11.77
CA GLY A 317 0.62 -20.94 11.17
C GLY A 317 0.72 -21.46 9.73
N ASN A 318 1.95 -21.74 9.29
CA ASN A 318 2.22 -22.23 7.93
C ASN A 318 2.06 -23.74 7.77
N ASP A 319 1.32 -24.41 8.68
CA ASP A 319 1.06 -25.85 8.53
C ASP A 319 0.06 -26.09 7.39
N SER A 320 0.58 -26.54 6.25
CA SER A 320 -0.21 -26.84 5.05
C SER A 320 -1.23 -27.97 5.24
N ASN A 321 -1.15 -28.73 6.36
CA ASN A 321 -2.08 -29.80 6.69
C ASN A 321 -3.29 -29.30 7.47
N LYS A 322 -3.32 -28.04 7.88
CA LYS A 322 -4.41 -27.47 8.65
C LYS A 322 -5.18 -26.44 7.82
N ALA A 323 -6.49 -26.40 8.04
CA ALA A 323 -7.35 -25.39 7.42
C ALA A 323 -6.96 -23.99 7.94
N ASN A 324 -6.44 -23.16 7.03
CA ASN A 324 -6.05 -21.80 7.33
C ASN A 324 -7.02 -20.83 6.67
N ASN A 325 -7.74 -20.06 7.49
CA ASN A 325 -8.73 -19.08 7.05
C ASN A 325 -8.19 -17.65 7.06
N CYS A 326 -6.97 -17.42 7.52
CA CYS A 326 -6.27 -16.14 7.40
C CYS A 326 -5.20 -16.27 6.32
N ILE A 327 -5.42 -15.62 5.19
CA ILE A 327 -4.50 -15.66 4.05
C ILE A 327 -3.49 -14.53 4.23
N LEU A 328 -2.27 -14.87 4.68
CA LEU A 328 -1.18 -13.90 4.89
C LEU A 328 -0.44 -13.59 3.58
N LYS A 329 -1.22 -13.09 2.62
CA LYS A 329 -0.73 -12.54 1.35
C LYS A 329 -1.29 -11.14 1.17
N GLY A 330 -0.52 -10.28 0.51
CA GLY A 330 -1.01 -9.01 0.02
C GLY A 330 -1.53 -9.11 -1.42
N LEU A 331 -2.19 -8.07 -1.89
CA LEU A 331 -2.67 -8.00 -3.28
C LEU A 331 -1.51 -8.02 -4.28
N GLY A 332 -0.34 -7.52 -3.90
CA GLY A 332 0.87 -7.58 -4.71
C GLY A 332 1.41 -8.99 -4.99
N ASP A 333 0.93 -10.02 -4.26
CA ASP A 333 1.28 -11.41 -4.54
C ASP A 333 0.57 -11.98 -5.79
N TYR A 334 -0.47 -11.30 -6.28
CA TYR A 334 -1.29 -11.76 -7.40
C TYR A 334 -0.89 -11.06 -8.70
N ALA A 335 -0.45 -11.84 -9.69
CA ALA A 335 0.02 -11.31 -10.97
C ALA A 335 -1.04 -10.46 -11.69
N LYS A 336 -2.33 -10.83 -11.58
CA LYS A 336 -3.43 -10.06 -12.19
C LYS A 336 -3.60 -8.68 -11.56
N ILE A 337 -3.42 -8.56 -10.24
CA ILE A 337 -3.40 -7.27 -9.53
C ILE A 337 -2.20 -6.44 -9.98
N ARG A 338 -1.01 -7.04 -10.06
CA ARG A 338 0.18 -6.33 -10.57
C ARG A 338 -0.01 -5.82 -12.00
N ASN A 339 -0.81 -6.52 -12.81
CA ASN A 339 -1.12 -6.06 -14.18
C ASN A 339 -1.99 -4.79 -14.18
N ILE A 340 -2.89 -4.60 -13.21
CA ILE A 340 -3.65 -3.35 -13.07
C ILE A 340 -2.67 -2.19 -12.75
N TRP A 341 -1.78 -2.32 -11.77
CA TRP A 341 -0.77 -1.29 -11.52
C TRP A 341 0.14 -1.03 -12.73
N LYS A 342 0.51 -2.08 -13.49
CA LYS A 342 1.29 -1.89 -14.72
C LYS A 342 0.51 -1.15 -15.82
N SER A 343 -0.82 -1.32 -15.88
CA SER A 343 -1.68 -0.50 -16.75
C SER A 343 -1.64 0.96 -16.33
N HIS A 344 -1.84 1.24 -15.03
CA HIS A 344 -1.74 2.61 -14.50
C HIS A 344 -0.36 3.24 -14.73
N THR A 345 0.72 2.44 -14.67
CA THR A 345 2.06 2.94 -15.01
C THR A 345 2.18 3.35 -16.48
N LYS A 346 1.55 2.59 -17.40
CA LYS A 346 1.54 2.92 -18.83
C LYS A 346 0.69 4.15 -19.14
N GLU A 347 -0.43 4.28 -18.43
CA GLU A 347 -1.42 5.35 -18.53
C GLU A 347 -1.13 6.52 -17.59
N ALA A 348 0.06 6.54 -16.98
CA ALA A 348 0.45 7.54 -16.00
C ALA A 348 0.29 8.96 -16.54
N ILE A 349 -0.26 9.84 -15.70
CA ILE A 349 -0.56 11.23 -16.03
C ILE A 349 0.72 12.06 -15.96
N GLU A 350 1.01 12.85 -17.00
CA GLU A 350 2.11 13.79 -16.99
C GLU A 350 1.83 14.92 -16.00
N MET A 351 2.72 15.05 -15.02
CA MET A 351 2.68 16.13 -14.04
C MET A 351 3.34 17.37 -14.65
N PHE A 352 2.72 18.53 -14.44
CA PHE A 352 3.27 19.81 -14.90
C PHE A 352 3.35 19.98 -16.43
N ALA A 353 2.55 19.24 -17.19
CA ALA A 353 2.32 19.55 -18.61
C ALA A 353 1.78 20.98 -18.73
N GLU A 354 2.28 21.77 -19.67
CA GLU A 354 1.69 23.07 -20.01
C GLU A 354 0.25 22.80 -20.49
N GLU A 355 -0.72 23.50 -19.92
CA GLU A 355 -2.08 23.51 -20.48
C GLU A 355 -1.97 24.11 -21.88
N GLU A 356 -2.28 23.37 -22.93
CA GLU A 356 -2.43 23.91 -24.26
C GLU A 356 -3.59 24.92 -24.23
N GLU A 357 -3.27 26.22 -24.42
CA GLU A 357 -4.23 27.33 -24.51
C GLU A 357 -5.21 27.17 -25.69
#